data_f065656e2161660073fc9961342842d0
#
_entry.id   f065656e2161660073fc9961342842d0
#
_cell.length_a   1.000
_cell.length_b   1.000
_cell.length_c   1.000
_cell.angle_alpha   90.00
_cell.angle_beta   90.00
_cell.angle_gamma   90.00
#
_symmetry.space_group_name_H-M   'P 1'
#
loop_
_entity.id
_entity.type
_entity.pdbx_description
1 polymer ?
#
loop_
_entity_poly.entity_id
_entity_poly.type
_entity_poly.pdbx_seq_one_letter_code
_entity_poly.pdbx_strand_id
1 'polypeptide(L)'
;MKNVLIIYTGGTIGMTRTENGYAPQSGQFRRAMEAIPDLYAEQMPRWDMLEMVPLLDSSNMTVHEWNKIAQLVADHYDAYDGFVVLHGTDTMAYTASALSFMLEGLAKPVILTGSQIPMCEIRSDGRDNLITSLLIAGAEEVHEVCLYFGGKLLRGNRATKFSADGLIAFLSPNYPSLADAGITIRYNESALLPKPKGALKLQLLENIPIGVLKVFPGIQFSLFEQIMTERLRGIVIETFGAGNIPGDGGALLPIIEKAFHNGTVLTVCSQCPQGAVALGAYETSNALKRAGAVSGLDMTTEAAVAKLYYLFSCGYEKERVKTLMEQDLRGEMTAP
;
A
#
# COMPACT_ATOMS: atom_id res chain seq x y z
N MET A 1 18.82 9.40 -22.26
CA MET A 1 17.36 9.51 -22.03
C MET A 1 16.99 8.34 -21.12
N LYS A 2 16.19 8.57 -20.08
CA LYS A 2 15.77 7.54 -19.12
C LYS A 2 14.71 6.62 -19.74
N ASN A 3 14.68 5.36 -19.30
CA ASN A 3 13.72 4.35 -19.74
C ASN A 3 12.83 3.94 -18.57
N VAL A 4 11.53 4.00 -18.74
CA VAL A 4 10.53 3.63 -17.72
C VAL A 4 9.69 2.46 -18.21
N LEU A 5 9.51 1.45 -17.37
CA LEU A 5 8.59 0.35 -17.64
C LEU A 5 7.23 0.62 -17.00
N ILE A 6 6.19 0.60 -17.82
CA ILE A 6 4.81 0.62 -17.37
C ILE A 6 4.32 -0.82 -17.19
N ILE A 7 3.85 -1.16 -15.99
CA ILE A 7 3.19 -2.42 -15.69
C ILE A 7 1.69 -2.12 -15.57
N TYR A 8 0.91 -2.54 -16.56
CA TYR A 8 -0.53 -2.34 -16.59
C TYR A 8 -1.25 -3.54 -16.00
N THR A 9 -1.85 -3.37 -14.83
CA THR A 9 -2.57 -4.43 -14.12
C THR A 9 -4.06 -4.46 -14.44
N GLY A 10 -4.60 -3.39 -15.03
CA GLY A 10 -6.02 -3.13 -15.22
C GLY A 10 -6.46 -1.85 -14.53
N GLY A 11 -7.66 -1.86 -13.95
CA GLY A 11 -8.25 -0.71 -13.26
C GLY A 11 -8.91 0.31 -14.19
N THR A 12 -9.57 1.28 -13.56
CA THR A 12 -10.44 2.28 -14.22
C THR A 12 -9.74 3.04 -15.34
N ILE A 13 -8.44 3.35 -15.18
CA ILE A 13 -7.69 4.16 -16.16
C ILE A 13 -7.78 3.63 -17.59
N GLY A 14 -7.73 2.31 -17.76
CA GLY A 14 -7.77 1.66 -19.06
C GLY A 14 -9.11 1.04 -19.44
N MET A 15 -10.16 1.25 -18.64
CA MET A 15 -11.50 0.76 -18.96
C MET A 15 -12.09 1.53 -20.15
N THR A 16 -12.84 0.81 -20.96
CA THR A 16 -13.64 1.36 -22.06
C THR A 16 -15.11 1.01 -21.86
N ARG A 17 -15.99 1.77 -22.50
CA ARG A 17 -17.43 1.54 -22.45
C ARG A 17 -17.79 0.27 -23.19
N THR A 18 -18.53 -0.63 -22.54
CA THR A 18 -19.11 -1.85 -23.10
C THR A 18 -20.62 -1.84 -22.91
N GLU A 19 -21.33 -2.81 -23.48
CA GLU A 19 -22.78 -2.94 -23.28
C GLU A 19 -23.18 -3.16 -21.80
N ASN A 20 -22.28 -3.74 -21.00
CA ASN A 20 -22.49 -4.06 -19.58
C ASN A 20 -21.80 -3.05 -18.61
N GLY A 21 -21.39 -1.88 -19.10
CA GLY A 21 -20.67 -0.88 -18.31
C GLY A 21 -19.18 -0.79 -18.69
N TYR A 22 -18.37 -0.20 -17.81
CA TYR A 22 -16.92 -0.08 -18.06
C TYR A 22 -16.20 -1.39 -17.75
N ALA A 23 -15.32 -1.80 -18.66
CA ALA A 23 -14.46 -2.98 -18.48
C ALA A 23 -13.08 -2.78 -19.12
N PRO A 24 -12.01 -3.33 -18.53
CA PRO A 24 -10.69 -3.32 -19.17
C PRO A 24 -10.70 -4.26 -20.38
N GLN A 25 -10.06 -3.82 -21.47
CA GLN A 25 -9.92 -4.62 -22.68
C GLN A 25 -8.45 -4.71 -23.07
N SER A 26 -7.94 -5.95 -23.24
CA SER A 26 -6.55 -6.21 -23.59
C SER A 26 -6.13 -5.53 -24.89
N GLY A 27 -4.94 -4.90 -24.88
CA GLY A 27 -4.33 -4.20 -26.01
C GLY A 27 -4.97 -2.87 -26.38
N GLN A 28 -6.15 -2.52 -25.89
CA GLN A 28 -6.78 -1.24 -26.21
C GLN A 28 -6.12 -0.07 -25.49
N PHE A 29 -5.75 -0.26 -24.24
CA PHE A 29 -5.10 0.79 -23.46
C PHE A 29 -3.75 1.20 -24.04
N ARG A 30 -2.94 0.25 -24.50
CA ARG A 30 -1.68 0.54 -25.22
C ARG A 30 -1.92 1.45 -26.41
N ARG A 31 -2.89 1.13 -27.27
CA ARG A 31 -3.24 1.96 -28.44
C ARG A 31 -3.68 3.37 -28.06
N ALA A 32 -4.47 3.47 -26.96
CA ALA A 32 -4.90 4.78 -26.45
C ALA A 32 -3.72 5.63 -25.98
N MET A 33 -2.75 5.01 -25.29
CA MET A 33 -1.50 5.68 -24.87
C MET A 33 -0.65 6.12 -26.08
N GLU A 34 -0.45 5.25 -27.05
CA GLU A 34 0.32 5.54 -28.27
C GLU A 34 -0.25 6.72 -29.07
N ALA A 35 -1.54 7.03 -28.90
CA ALA A 35 -2.22 8.19 -29.50
C ALA A 35 -2.05 9.50 -28.72
N ILE A 36 -1.39 9.52 -27.56
CA ILE A 36 -1.16 10.73 -26.75
C ILE A 36 0.15 11.40 -27.15
N PRO A 37 0.14 12.56 -27.84
CA PRO A 37 1.38 13.19 -28.32
C PRO A 37 2.35 13.58 -27.19
N ASP A 38 1.81 13.96 -26.02
CA ASP A 38 2.62 14.40 -24.88
C ASP A 38 3.57 13.32 -24.38
N LEU A 39 3.24 12.04 -24.55
CA LEU A 39 4.10 10.92 -24.14
C LEU A 39 5.38 10.79 -24.98
N TYR A 40 5.47 11.54 -26.09
CA TYR A 40 6.64 11.58 -26.99
C TYR A 40 7.35 12.93 -26.96
N ALA A 41 6.98 13.82 -26.04
CA ALA A 41 7.67 15.10 -25.87
C ALA A 41 9.12 14.90 -25.43
N GLU A 42 10.03 15.81 -25.79
CA GLU A 42 11.46 15.72 -25.55
C GLU A 42 11.84 15.50 -24.07
N GLN A 43 11.06 16.10 -23.15
CA GLN A 43 11.25 15.99 -21.71
C GLN A 43 10.74 14.67 -21.10
N MET A 44 9.96 13.88 -21.84
CA MET A 44 9.45 12.61 -21.36
C MET A 44 10.53 11.52 -21.39
N PRO A 45 10.55 10.60 -20.41
CA PRO A 45 11.35 9.38 -20.51
C PRO A 45 10.82 8.52 -21.68
N ARG A 46 11.67 7.68 -22.25
CA ARG A 46 11.19 6.56 -23.08
C ARG A 46 10.39 5.62 -22.20
N TRP A 47 9.38 5.00 -22.75
CA TRP A 47 8.56 4.07 -22.02
C TRP A 47 8.25 2.81 -22.83
N ASP A 48 8.23 1.70 -22.11
CA ASP A 48 7.68 0.43 -22.59
C ASP A 48 6.52 0.03 -21.68
N MET A 49 5.64 -0.87 -22.17
CA MET A 49 4.50 -1.33 -21.37
C MET A 49 4.39 -2.85 -21.39
N LEU A 50 4.26 -3.44 -20.23
CA LEU A 50 3.84 -4.82 -20.04
C LEU A 50 2.40 -4.84 -19.50
N GLU A 51 1.56 -5.60 -20.15
CA GLU A 51 0.17 -5.83 -19.73
C GLU A 51 0.07 -7.15 -18.98
N MET A 52 -0.44 -7.13 -17.76
CA MET A 52 -0.72 -8.35 -17.02
C MET A 52 -1.93 -9.09 -17.60
N VAL A 53 -1.85 -10.40 -17.64
CA VAL A 53 -2.94 -11.26 -18.14
C VAL A 53 -3.36 -12.22 -17.03
N PRO A 54 -4.67 -12.24 -16.69
CA PRO A 54 -5.74 -11.34 -17.14
C PRO A 54 -5.60 -9.93 -16.56
N LEU A 55 -6.21 -8.92 -17.21
CA LEU A 55 -6.40 -7.61 -16.59
C LEU A 55 -7.39 -7.72 -15.42
N LEU A 56 -7.11 -7.00 -14.35
CA LEU A 56 -7.84 -7.12 -13.08
C LEU A 56 -8.64 -5.86 -12.74
N ASP A 57 -9.79 -6.07 -12.15
CA ASP A 57 -10.35 -5.11 -11.23
C ASP A 57 -9.58 -5.21 -9.90
N SER A 58 -9.18 -4.08 -9.33
CA SER A 58 -8.37 -4.07 -8.10
C SER A 58 -9.09 -4.69 -6.89
N SER A 59 -10.41 -4.80 -6.91
CA SER A 59 -11.19 -5.53 -5.90
C SER A 59 -10.86 -7.04 -5.86
N ASN A 60 -10.30 -7.58 -6.94
CA ASN A 60 -9.86 -8.97 -7.05
C ASN A 60 -8.35 -9.16 -6.81
N MET A 61 -7.65 -8.11 -6.33
CA MET A 61 -6.22 -8.19 -6.03
C MET A 61 -5.97 -9.13 -4.85
N THR A 62 -4.99 -10.02 -5.00
CA THR A 62 -4.56 -10.94 -3.95
C THR A 62 -3.03 -10.93 -3.80
N VAL A 63 -2.51 -11.69 -2.83
CA VAL A 63 -1.05 -11.88 -2.65
C VAL A 63 -0.38 -12.40 -3.92
N HIS A 64 -1.08 -13.23 -4.70
CA HIS A 64 -0.55 -13.76 -5.96
C HIS A 64 -0.26 -12.65 -6.98
N GLU A 65 -1.14 -11.68 -7.11
CA GLU A 65 -0.96 -10.53 -8.01
C GLU A 65 0.13 -9.58 -7.50
N TRP A 66 0.23 -9.36 -6.18
CA TRP A 66 1.35 -8.61 -5.61
C TRP A 66 2.69 -9.26 -5.95
N ASN A 67 2.77 -10.59 -5.82
CA ASN A 67 3.97 -11.35 -6.19
C ASN A 67 4.31 -11.20 -7.68
N LYS A 68 3.31 -11.25 -8.56
CA LYS A 68 3.53 -11.03 -10.01
C LYS A 68 4.08 -9.63 -10.31
N ILE A 69 3.49 -8.58 -9.70
CA ILE A 69 3.94 -7.20 -9.91
C ILE A 69 5.38 -7.03 -9.40
N ALA A 70 5.67 -7.51 -8.19
CA ALA A 70 7.01 -7.44 -7.60
C ALA A 70 8.05 -8.20 -8.43
N GLN A 71 7.70 -9.38 -8.95
CA GLN A 71 8.56 -10.18 -9.82
C GLN A 71 8.84 -9.45 -11.15
N LEU A 72 7.81 -8.85 -11.77
CA LEU A 72 8.00 -8.05 -13.00
C LEU A 72 8.95 -6.88 -12.78
N VAL A 73 8.84 -6.18 -11.64
CA VAL A 73 9.79 -5.12 -11.29
C VAL A 73 11.20 -5.69 -11.15
N ALA A 74 11.37 -6.80 -10.44
CA ALA A 74 12.69 -7.41 -10.21
C ALA A 74 13.32 -7.94 -11.49
N ASP A 75 12.56 -8.62 -12.35
CA ASP A 75 13.05 -9.21 -13.61
C ASP A 75 13.51 -8.14 -14.60
N HIS A 76 12.94 -6.94 -14.53
CA HIS A 76 13.26 -5.83 -15.43
C HIS A 76 14.10 -4.73 -14.77
N TYR A 77 14.53 -4.96 -13.51
CA TYR A 77 15.18 -3.93 -12.71
C TYR A 77 16.41 -3.31 -13.36
N ASP A 78 17.26 -4.12 -13.98
CA ASP A 78 18.51 -3.63 -14.58
C ASP A 78 18.28 -2.93 -15.92
N ALA A 79 17.19 -3.23 -16.63
CA ALA A 79 16.90 -2.71 -17.96
C ALA A 79 16.24 -1.32 -17.96
N TYR A 80 15.58 -0.94 -16.85
CA TYR A 80 14.82 0.30 -16.74
C TYR A 80 15.29 1.17 -15.58
N ASP A 81 15.13 2.49 -15.72
CA ASP A 81 15.52 3.48 -14.72
C ASP A 81 14.42 3.70 -13.65
N GLY A 82 13.18 3.37 -13.97
CA GLY A 82 12.03 3.48 -13.07
C GLY A 82 10.84 2.69 -13.57
N PHE A 83 9.81 2.60 -12.74
CA PHE A 83 8.62 1.79 -12.98
C PHE A 83 7.35 2.58 -12.68
N VAL A 84 6.33 2.42 -13.52
CA VAL A 84 4.97 2.92 -13.26
C VAL A 84 4.02 1.74 -13.26
N VAL A 85 3.31 1.53 -12.16
CA VAL A 85 2.30 0.48 -12.03
C VAL A 85 0.92 1.12 -12.16
N LEU A 86 0.23 0.85 -13.27
CA LEU A 86 -1.14 1.29 -13.48
C LEU A 86 -2.10 0.31 -12.81
N HIS A 87 -2.88 0.82 -11.85
CA HIS A 87 -3.63 0.01 -10.92
C HIS A 87 -5.04 0.60 -10.66
N GLY A 88 -6.00 -0.24 -10.35
CA GLY A 88 -7.31 0.22 -9.87
C GLY A 88 -7.21 0.85 -8.48
N THR A 89 -8.04 1.87 -8.20
CA THR A 89 -7.87 2.71 -7.00
C THR A 89 -8.24 2.02 -5.68
N ASP A 90 -9.11 0.99 -5.69
CA ASP A 90 -9.69 0.43 -4.46
C ASP A 90 -8.67 -0.22 -3.53
N THR A 91 -7.68 -0.93 -4.09
CA THR A 91 -6.64 -1.62 -3.31
C THR A 91 -5.23 -1.13 -3.62
N MET A 92 -5.09 0.01 -4.30
CA MET A 92 -3.78 0.57 -4.68
C MET A 92 -2.88 0.81 -3.47
N ALA A 93 -3.43 1.29 -2.35
CA ALA A 93 -2.67 1.54 -1.12
C ALA A 93 -2.16 0.24 -0.47
N TYR A 94 -2.93 -0.85 -0.55
CA TYR A 94 -2.47 -2.19 -0.13
C TYR A 94 -1.34 -2.69 -1.01
N THR A 95 -1.48 -2.59 -2.33
CA THR A 95 -0.43 -3.00 -3.28
C THR A 95 0.84 -2.17 -3.09
N ALA A 96 0.72 -0.84 -2.93
CA ALA A 96 1.86 0.03 -2.66
C ALA A 96 2.56 -0.31 -1.35
N SER A 97 1.81 -0.61 -0.30
CA SER A 97 2.35 -1.07 0.98
C SER A 97 3.07 -2.42 0.85
N ALA A 98 2.46 -3.39 0.17
CA ALA A 98 3.07 -4.71 -0.04
C ALA A 98 4.39 -4.60 -0.81
N LEU A 99 4.40 -3.90 -1.94
CA LEU A 99 5.61 -3.71 -2.76
C LEU A 99 6.72 -2.97 -1.99
N SER A 100 6.38 -2.04 -1.08
CA SER A 100 7.35 -1.35 -0.23
C SER A 100 8.16 -2.31 0.65
N PHE A 101 7.54 -3.38 1.14
CA PHE A 101 8.22 -4.41 1.92
C PHE A 101 8.91 -5.45 1.03
N MET A 102 8.28 -5.86 -0.08
CA MET A 102 8.77 -6.92 -0.95
C MET A 102 10.06 -6.55 -1.70
N LEU A 103 10.22 -5.25 -2.06
CA LEU A 103 11.34 -4.74 -2.85
C LEU A 103 12.39 -4.09 -1.92
N GLU A 104 13.13 -4.92 -1.17
CA GLU A 104 14.16 -4.46 -0.26
C GLU A 104 15.37 -3.91 -1.01
N GLY A 105 15.88 -2.75 -0.59
CA GLY A 105 17.02 -2.12 -1.24
C GLY A 105 16.69 -1.48 -2.59
N LEU A 106 15.44 -1.07 -2.78
CA LEU A 106 14.97 -0.41 -4.00
C LEU A 106 15.67 0.94 -4.20
N ALA A 107 16.48 1.06 -5.26
CA ALA A 107 17.24 2.26 -5.60
C ALA A 107 16.68 3.02 -6.82
N LYS A 108 15.51 2.62 -7.31
CA LYS A 108 14.79 3.21 -8.44
C LYS A 108 13.34 3.45 -8.05
N PRO A 109 12.66 4.47 -8.61
CA PRO A 109 11.26 4.73 -8.29
C PRO A 109 10.34 3.63 -8.82
N VAL A 110 9.38 3.22 -7.99
CA VAL A 110 8.22 2.42 -8.39
C VAL A 110 6.97 3.20 -8.04
N ILE A 111 6.31 3.77 -9.04
CA ILE A 111 5.20 4.71 -8.87
C ILE A 111 3.88 4.01 -9.21
N LEU A 112 3.02 3.79 -8.22
CA LEU A 112 1.66 3.33 -8.45
C LEU A 112 0.77 4.54 -8.79
N THR A 113 -0.07 4.39 -9.80
CA THR A 113 -1.06 5.38 -10.18
C THR A 113 -2.25 4.75 -10.89
N GLY A 114 -3.26 5.55 -11.19
CA GLY A 114 -4.47 5.14 -11.87
C GLY A 114 -5.37 6.35 -12.15
N SER A 115 -6.67 6.13 -12.25
CA SER A 115 -7.64 7.21 -12.35
C SER A 115 -8.96 6.87 -11.68
N GLN A 116 -9.70 7.90 -11.30
CA GLN A 116 -11.11 7.77 -10.88
C GLN A 116 -12.04 7.71 -12.09
N ILE A 117 -11.66 8.39 -13.18
CA ILE A 117 -12.44 8.44 -14.40
C ILE A 117 -11.65 7.74 -15.51
N PRO A 118 -12.26 6.81 -16.31
CA PRO A 118 -11.60 6.17 -17.43
C PRO A 118 -10.94 7.18 -18.38
N MET A 119 -9.76 6.83 -18.92
CA MET A 119 -9.03 7.74 -19.82
C MET A 119 -9.79 8.09 -21.11
N CYS A 120 -10.74 7.26 -21.52
CA CYS A 120 -11.61 7.53 -22.67
C CYS A 120 -12.67 8.61 -22.41
N GLU A 121 -12.88 9.04 -21.17
CA GLU A 121 -13.87 10.05 -20.81
C GLU A 121 -13.27 11.47 -20.79
N ILE A 122 -14.10 12.49 -21.13
CA ILE A 122 -13.66 13.89 -21.32
C ILE A 122 -13.01 14.50 -20.07
N ARG A 123 -13.44 14.11 -18.86
CA ARG A 123 -12.95 14.67 -17.59
C ARG A 123 -11.98 13.74 -16.87
N SER A 124 -11.32 12.83 -17.58
CA SER A 124 -10.40 11.89 -16.96
C SER A 124 -9.23 12.60 -16.29
N ASP A 125 -8.94 12.17 -15.06
CA ASP A 125 -7.73 12.49 -14.31
C ASP A 125 -6.53 11.57 -14.71
N GLY A 126 -6.81 10.53 -15.51
CA GLY A 126 -5.82 9.51 -15.83
C GLY A 126 -4.64 10.00 -16.66
N ARG A 127 -4.86 10.98 -17.56
CA ARG A 127 -3.78 11.52 -18.40
C ARG A 127 -2.74 12.26 -17.57
N ASP A 128 -3.18 13.16 -16.70
CA ASP A 128 -2.28 13.94 -15.85
C ASP A 128 -1.55 13.03 -14.83
N ASN A 129 -2.28 12.07 -14.26
CA ASN A 129 -1.70 11.10 -13.34
C ASN A 129 -0.62 10.24 -14.03
N LEU A 130 -0.87 9.78 -15.26
CA LEU A 130 0.08 8.98 -16.04
C LEU A 130 1.33 9.78 -16.42
N ILE A 131 1.15 10.96 -17.04
CA ILE A 131 2.26 11.80 -17.51
C ILE A 131 3.17 12.18 -16.34
N THR A 132 2.59 12.67 -15.25
CA THR A 132 3.38 13.06 -14.07
C THR A 132 4.07 11.87 -13.41
N SER A 133 3.42 10.71 -13.34
CA SER A 133 4.05 9.49 -12.82
C SER A 133 5.25 9.06 -13.67
N LEU A 134 5.18 9.16 -14.99
CA LEU A 134 6.29 8.86 -15.89
C LEU A 134 7.45 9.84 -15.70
N LEU A 135 7.17 11.14 -15.58
CA LEU A 135 8.19 12.15 -15.28
C LEU A 135 8.92 11.86 -13.97
N ILE A 136 8.17 11.54 -12.91
CA ILE A 136 8.75 11.18 -11.59
C ILE A 136 9.55 9.87 -11.70
N ALA A 137 9.02 8.85 -12.39
CA ALA A 137 9.71 7.57 -12.56
C ALA A 137 10.99 7.68 -13.41
N GLY A 138 11.07 8.69 -14.29
CA GLY A 138 12.28 9.00 -15.06
C GLY A 138 13.29 9.88 -14.33
N ALA A 139 12.93 10.43 -13.17
CA ALA A 139 13.80 11.24 -12.34
C ALA A 139 14.66 10.37 -11.39
N GLU A 140 15.76 10.90 -10.88
CA GLU A 140 16.68 10.17 -9.98
C GLU A 140 16.47 10.45 -8.49
N GLU A 141 15.49 11.26 -8.15
CA GLU A 141 15.26 11.75 -6.79
C GLU A 141 14.60 10.72 -5.87
N VAL A 142 13.83 9.78 -6.43
CA VAL A 142 12.99 8.86 -5.64
C VAL A 142 13.58 7.45 -5.65
N HIS A 143 13.71 6.86 -4.46
CA HIS A 143 14.29 5.51 -4.27
C HIS A 143 13.38 4.62 -3.42
N GLU A 144 12.08 4.71 -3.65
CA GLU A 144 11.07 4.00 -2.87
C GLU A 144 9.81 3.71 -3.69
N VAL A 145 8.95 2.86 -3.17
CA VAL A 145 7.62 2.64 -3.73
C VAL A 145 6.73 3.81 -3.32
N CYS A 146 6.11 4.44 -4.31
CA CYS A 146 5.26 5.61 -4.12
C CYS A 146 3.88 5.41 -4.74
N LEU A 147 2.93 6.21 -4.30
CA LEU A 147 1.62 6.37 -4.89
C LEU A 147 1.49 7.82 -5.35
N TYR A 148 1.30 8.02 -6.64
CA TYR A 148 1.02 9.35 -7.20
C TYR A 148 -0.44 9.47 -7.59
N PHE A 149 -1.12 10.48 -7.05
CA PHE A 149 -2.51 10.75 -7.38
C PHE A 149 -2.92 12.18 -7.05
N GLY A 150 -3.69 12.82 -7.93
CA GLY A 150 -4.28 14.14 -7.65
C GLY A 150 -3.24 15.23 -7.32
N GLY A 151 -2.09 15.23 -8.00
CA GLY A 151 -1.04 16.23 -7.82
C GLY A 151 -0.07 15.95 -6.65
N LYS A 152 -0.17 14.82 -5.97
CA LYS A 152 0.69 14.48 -4.83
C LYS A 152 1.38 13.14 -5.01
N LEU A 153 2.69 13.12 -4.69
CA LEU A 153 3.46 11.89 -4.54
C LEU A 153 3.48 11.51 -3.05
N LEU A 154 2.94 10.35 -2.73
CA LEU A 154 2.85 9.82 -1.38
C LEU A 154 3.77 8.61 -1.24
N ARG A 155 4.37 8.41 -0.05
CA ARG A 155 5.05 7.15 0.25
C ARG A 155 4.04 6.00 0.22
N GLY A 156 4.34 4.91 -0.49
CA GLY A 156 3.39 3.85 -0.76
C GLY A 156 2.80 3.21 0.49
N ASN A 157 3.62 2.97 1.51
CA ASN A 157 3.20 2.38 2.78
C ASN A 157 2.74 3.41 3.84
N ARG A 158 2.51 4.66 3.43
CA ARG A 158 1.90 5.72 4.25
C ARG A 158 0.57 6.20 3.67
N ALA A 159 0.23 5.72 2.46
CA ALA A 159 -0.96 6.13 1.74
C ALA A 159 -2.19 5.31 2.13
N THR A 160 -3.35 5.95 2.11
CA THR A 160 -4.66 5.30 2.25
C THR A 160 -5.66 5.93 1.29
N LYS A 161 -6.66 5.14 0.82
CA LYS A 161 -7.75 5.66 -0.01
C LYS A 161 -8.75 6.41 0.86
N PHE A 162 -8.86 7.71 0.64
CA PHE A 162 -9.71 8.61 1.42
C PHE A 162 -11.07 8.86 0.77
N SER A 163 -11.13 8.95 -0.57
CA SER A 163 -12.36 9.26 -1.28
C SER A 163 -12.70 8.18 -2.32
N ALA A 164 -13.98 7.83 -2.39
CA ALA A 164 -14.51 6.91 -3.38
C ALA A 164 -14.84 7.59 -4.73
N ASP A 165 -15.03 8.92 -4.75
CA ASP A 165 -15.49 9.68 -5.92
C ASP A 165 -14.66 10.93 -6.24
N GLY A 166 -13.92 11.48 -5.27
CA GLY A 166 -13.08 12.66 -5.46
C GLY A 166 -11.82 12.37 -6.27
N LEU A 167 -11.37 13.36 -7.07
CA LEU A 167 -10.13 13.25 -7.85
C LEU A 167 -8.87 13.32 -6.96
N ILE A 168 -8.97 13.84 -5.73
CA ILE A 168 -7.96 13.68 -4.68
C ILE A 168 -8.39 12.45 -3.86
N ALA A 169 -8.08 11.25 -4.39
CA ALA A 169 -8.59 10.01 -3.83
C ALA A 169 -7.74 9.43 -2.69
N PHE A 170 -6.48 9.84 -2.57
CA PHE A 170 -5.52 9.29 -1.59
C PHE A 170 -4.94 10.37 -0.70
N LEU A 171 -4.66 10.01 0.53
CA LEU A 171 -3.96 10.83 1.52
C LEU A 171 -2.85 10.02 2.19
N SER A 172 -1.89 10.73 2.77
CA SER A 172 -0.89 10.21 3.72
C SER A 172 -1.10 10.94 5.05
N PRO A 173 -1.94 10.41 5.95
CA PRO A 173 -2.42 11.17 7.09
C PRO A 173 -1.35 11.57 8.11
N ASN A 174 -0.34 10.71 8.28
CA ASN A 174 0.71 10.86 9.31
C ASN A 174 2.11 11.12 8.71
N TYR A 175 2.21 11.35 7.40
CA TYR A 175 3.49 11.63 6.76
C TYR A 175 3.31 12.67 5.63
N PRO A 176 4.25 13.60 5.43
CA PRO A 176 4.13 14.61 4.39
C PRO A 176 4.18 13.98 2.99
N SER A 177 3.67 14.69 1.97
CA SER A 177 3.89 14.35 0.57
C SER A 177 5.38 14.35 0.25
N LEU A 178 5.83 13.40 -0.55
CA LEU A 178 7.20 13.29 -1.05
C LEU A 178 7.46 14.29 -2.19
N ALA A 179 6.43 14.62 -2.95
CA ALA A 179 6.45 15.70 -3.92
C ALA A 179 5.03 16.26 -4.14
N ASP A 180 4.99 17.52 -4.56
CA ASP A 180 3.78 18.22 -5.01
C ASP A 180 3.96 18.64 -6.47
N ALA A 181 3.06 18.19 -7.35
CA ALA A 181 3.02 18.55 -8.75
C ALA A 181 2.15 19.81 -8.95
N GLY A 182 2.80 20.94 -9.19
CA GLY A 182 2.20 22.20 -9.60
C GLY A 182 2.68 22.56 -11.01
N ILE A 183 3.07 23.83 -11.23
CA ILE A 183 3.77 24.26 -12.46
C ILE A 183 5.08 23.47 -12.64
N THR A 184 5.74 23.16 -11.54
CA THR A 184 6.91 22.28 -11.47
C THR A 184 6.67 21.21 -10.43
N ILE A 185 7.31 20.05 -10.57
CA ILE A 185 7.32 18.99 -9.55
C ILE A 185 8.34 19.40 -8.48
N ARG A 186 7.87 19.61 -7.25
CA ARG A 186 8.71 20.01 -6.12
C ARG A 186 8.84 18.85 -5.15
N TYR A 187 10.04 18.31 -5.00
CA TYR A 187 10.35 17.23 -4.08
C TYR A 187 10.58 17.75 -2.67
N ASN A 188 10.11 17.01 -1.68
CA ASN A 188 10.40 17.22 -0.26
C ASN A 188 11.59 16.34 0.13
N GLU A 189 12.80 16.83 -0.11
CA GLU A 189 14.04 16.07 0.11
C GLU A 189 14.17 15.51 1.53
N SER A 190 13.64 16.22 2.53
CA SER A 190 13.68 15.77 3.93
C SER A 190 12.75 14.58 4.22
N ALA A 191 11.76 14.35 3.36
CA ALA A 191 10.82 13.25 3.49
C ALA A 191 11.20 12.03 2.66
N LEU A 192 12.09 12.15 1.67
CA LEU A 192 12.51 11.04 0.82
C LEU A 192 13.41 10.06 1.58
N LEU A 193 13.28 8.76 1.28
CA LEU A 193 14.23 7.77 1.74
C LEU A 193 15.57 7.93 1.04
N PRO A 194 16.68 7.76 1.76
CA PRO A 194 18.01 7.84 1.16
C PRO A 194 18.21 6.67 0.17
N LYS A 195 19.00 6.92 -0.88
CA LYS A 195 19.36 5.87 -1.84
C LYS A 195 20.06 4.71 -1.13
N PRO A 196 19.54 3.47 -1.22
CA PRO A 196 20.15 2.32 -0.57
C PRO A 196 21.50 1.99 -1.20
N LYS A 197 22.42 1.40 -0.40
CA LYS A 197 23.76 1.01 -0.85
C LYS A 197 23.83 -0.44 -1.36
N GLY A 198 22.78 -1.24 -1.14
CA GLY A 198 22.71 -2.66 -1.50
C GLY A 198 22.06 -2.91 -2.85
N ALA A 199 22.13 -4.16 -3.32
CA ALA A 199 21.35 -4.62 -4.45
C ALA A 199 19.89 -4.83 -4.05
N LEU A 200 18.97 -4.72 -5.02
CA LEU A 200 17.58 -5.11 -4.84
C LEU A 200 17.47 -6.57 -4.40
N LYS A 201 16.68 -6.81 -3.37
CA LYS A 201 16.27 -8.15 -2.93
C LYS A 201 14.77 -8.26 -3.01
N LEU A 202 14.28 -9.28 -3.67
CA LEU A 202 12.86 -9.59 -3.77
C LEU A 202 12.47 -10.59 -2.69
N GLN A 203 11.51 -10.23 -1.84
CA GLN A 203 10.81 -11.14 -0.93
C GLN A 203 9.39 -11.36 -1.43
N LEU A 204 9.10 -12.55 -1.93
CA LEU A 204 7.73 -12.95 -2.27
C LEU A 204 6.92 -13.23 -1.01
N LEU A 205 5.62 -12.95 -1.07
CA LEU A 205 4.70 -13.17 0.03
C LEU A 205 3.99 -14.52 -0.08
N GLU A 206 3.79 -15.17 1.05
CA GLU A 206 2.96 -16.36 1.17
C GLU A 206 1.50 -15.98 1.43
N ASN A 207 0.59 -16.86 1.07
CA ASN A 207 -0.84 -16.68 1.37
C ASN A 207 -1.14 -17.06 2.82
N ILE A 208 -0.90 -16.11 3.73
CA ILE A 208 -1.02 -16.28 5.18
C ILE A 208 -2.40 -15.77 5.63
N PRO A 209 -3.11 -16.49 6.53
CA PRO A 209 -4.39 -16.02 7.04
C PRO A 209 -4.20 -14.82 7.99
N ILE A 210 -4.47 -13.63 7.46
CA ILE A 210 -4.45 -12.36 8.18
C ILE A 210 -5.86 -11.75 8.13
N GLY A 211 -6.31 -11.18 9.25
CA GLY A 211 -7.60 -10.53 9.36
C GLY A 211 -7.49 -9.08 9.82
N VAL A 212 -8.55 -8.31 9.58
CA VAL A 212 -8.75 -6.97 10.12
C VAL A 212 -10.06 -6.96 10.89
N LEU A 213 -10.05 -6.47 12.12
CA LEU A 213 -11.24 -6.32 12.97
C LEU A 213 -11.39 -4.86 13.39
N LYS A 214 -12.46 -4.24 12.97
CA LYS A 214 -12.82 -2.88 13.40
C LYS A 214 -13.72 -2.94 14.63
N VAL A 215 -13.26 -2.34 15.74
CA VAL A 215 -14.03 -2.25 16.98
C VAL A 215 -15.12 -1.20 16.84
N PHE A 216 -16.31 -1.48 17.35
CA PHE A 216 -17.44 -0.55 17.39
C PHE A 216 -18.22 -0.69 18.70
N PRO A 217 -19.01 0.32 19.13
CA PRO A 217 -19.81 0.22 20.35
C PRO A 217 -20.81 -0.93 20.27
N GLY A 218 -20.78 -1.82 21.27
CA GLY A 218 -21.65 -3.01 21.32
C GLY A 218 -21.12 -4.23 20.56
N ILE A 219 -19.88 -4.23 20.09
CA ILE A 219 -19.25 -5.40 19.48
C ILE A 219 -19.21 -6.58 20.47
N GLN A 220 -19.61 -7.75 20.01
CA GLN A 220 -19.55 -9.00 20.78
C GLN A 220 -18.33 -9.81 20.34
N PHE A 221 -17.22 -9.68 21.05
CA PHE A 221 -15.94 -10.31 20.70
C PHE A 221 -16.02 -11.85 20.65
N SER A 222 -16.91 -12.46 21.42
CA SER A 222 -17.15 -13.90 21.40
C SER A 222 -17.54 -14.45 20.03
N LEU A 223 -18.17 -13.62 19.18
CA LEU A 223 -18.52 -14.01 17.80
C LEU A 223 -17.27 -14.21 16.92
N PHE A 224 -16.15 -13.61 17.28
CA PHE A 224 -14.89 -13.64 16.53
C PHE A 224 -13.86 -14.58 17.15
N GLU A 225 -14.13 -15.12 18.37
CA GLU A 225 -13.14 -15.88 19.14
C GLU A 225 -12.53 -17.03 18.35
N GLN A 226 -13.34 -17.89 17.74
CA GLN A 226 -12.83 -19.05 17.01
C GLN A 226 -11.94 -18.65 15.83
N ILE A 227 -12.33 -17.60 15.07
CA ILE A 227 -11.54 -17.11 13.93
C ILE A 227 -10.20 -16.56 14.43
N MET A 228 -10.23 -15.73 15.47
CA MET A 228 -9.04 -15.09 16.03
C MET A 228 -8.05 -16.07 16.63
N THR A 229 -8.54 -17.13 17.27
CA THR A 229 -7.69 -18.03 18.08
C THR A 229 -7.23 -19.28 17.34
N GLU A 230 -7.87 -19.69 16.27
CA GLU A 230 -7.59 -20.97 15.61
C GLU A 230 -7.15 -20.84 14.14
N ARG A 231 -7.55 -19.76 13.47
CA ARG A 231 -7.39 -19.63 12.02
C ARG A 231 -6.45 -18.54 11.57
N LEU A 232 -6.25 -17.49 12.34
CA LEU A 232 -5.43 -16.35 11.95
C LEU A 232 -3.99 -16.47 12.47
N ARG A 233 -3.04 -16.13 11.61
CA ARG A 233 -1.63 -15.93 11.98
C ARG A 233 -1.36 -14.50 12.40
N GLY A 234 -2.04 -13.56 11.78
CA GLY A 234 -1.97 -12.14 12.11
C GLY A 234 -3.35 -11.50 12.12
N ILE A 235 -3.56 -10.50 12.98
CA ILE A 235 -4.76 -9.69 12.99
C ILE A 235 -4.41 -8.24 13.27
N VAL A 236 -4.98 -7.34 12.49
CA VAL A 236 -4.97 -5.90 12.76
C VAL A 236 -6.29 -5.54 13.43
N ILE A 237 -6.23 -4.97 14.63
CA ILE A 237 -7.41 -4.50 15.35
C ILE A 237 -7.45 -2.98 15.28
N GLU A 238 -8.47 -2.44 14.61
CA GLU A 238 -8.73 -1.00 14.55
C GLU A 238 -9.52 -0.57 15.78
N THR A 239 -8.85 0.11 16.71
CA THR A 239 -9.36 0.56 18.00
C THR A 239 -9.74 2.04 17.99
N PHE A 240 -10.39 2.51 19.04
CA PHE A 240 -10.70 3.93 19.20
C PHE A 240 -9.47 4.74 19.59
N GLY A 241 -9.31 5.93 18.99
CA GLY A 241 -8.30 6.90 19.37
C GLY A 241 -6.89 6.28 19.48
N ALA A 242 -6.24 6.46 20.60
CA ALA A 242 -4.86 6.02 20.84
C ALA A 242 -4.71 4.54 21.26
N GLY A 243 -5.70 3.69 21.01
CA GLY A 243 -5.66 2.26 21.35
C GLY A 243 -6.73 1.81 22.36
N ASN A 244 -7.82 2.57 22.47
CA ASN A 244 -8.89 2.25 23.40
C ASN A 244 -9.88 1.23 22.83
N ILE A 245 -10.39 0.36 23.70
CA ILE A 245 -11.44 -0.62 23.42
C ILE A 245 -12.61 -0.40 24.40
N PRO A 246 -13.81 -0.97 24.15
CA PRO A 246 -14.92 -0.90 25.13
C PRO A 246 -14.50 -1.35 26.53
N GLY A 247 -15.07 -0.70 27.58
CA GLY A 247 -14.71 -0.92 29.00
C GLY A 247 -15.03 -2.31 29.53
N ASP A 248 -15.94 -3.05 28.87
CA ASP A 248 -16.18 -4.49 29.04
C ASP A 248 -15.12 -5.35 28.33
N GLY A 249 -13.99 -4.76 27.98
CA GLY A 249 -12.82 -5.37 27.32
C GLY A 249 -12.25 -6.58 28.05
N GLY A 250 -12.76 -6.88 29.24
CA GLY A 250 -12.55 -8.16 29.89
C GLY A 250 -12.95 -9.37 29.05
N ALA A 251 -13.87 -9.20 28.08
CA ALA A 251 -14.23 -10.24 27.12
C ALA A 251 -13.20 -10.39 25.99
N LEU A 252 -12.54 -9.30 25.56
CA LEU A 252 -11.54 -9.33 24.48
C LEU A 252 -10.17 -9.84 24.96
N LEU A 253 -9.75 -9.46 26.17
CA LEU A 253 -8.41 -9.77 26.67
C LEU A 253 -8.08 -11.27 26.71
N PRO A 254 -8.94 -12.16 27.25
CA PRO A 254 -8.71 -13.59 27.21
C PRO A 254 -8.62 -14.15 25.78
N ILE A 255 -9.37 -13.59 24.84
CA ILE A 255 -9.31 -13.99 23.42
C ILE A 255 -7.97 -13.61 22.83
N ILE A 256 -7.45 -12.40 23.12
CA ILE A 256 -6.12 -11.96 22.66
C ILE A 256 -5.03 -12.85 23.25
N GLU A 257 -5.07 -13.13 24.57
CA GLU A 257 -4.11 -14.01 25.22
C GLU A 257 -4.11 -15.40 24.61
N LYS A 258 -5.29 -15.99 24.40
CA LYS A 258 -5.45 -17.28 23.75
C LYS A 258 -4.91 -17.27 22.30
N ALA A 259 -5.29 -16.25 21.51
CA ALA A 259 -4.80 -16.07 20.14
C ALA A 259 -3.26 -15.98 20.09
N PHE A 260 -2.69 -15.19 21.00
CA PHE A 260 -1.24 -15.06 21.12
C PHE A 260 -0.56 -16.38 21.49
N HIS A 261 -1.09 -17.14 22.43
CA HIS A 261 -0.57 -18.47 22.77
C HIS A 261 -0.63 -19.45 21.59
N ASN A 262 -1.67 -19.33 20.75
CA ASN A 262 -1.82 -20.12 19.52
C ASN A 262 -0.95 -19.63 18.34
N GLY A 263 -0.12 -18.60 18.53
CA GLY A 263 0.84 -18.12 17.53
C GLY A 263 0.35 -16.96 16.68
N THR A 264 -0.85 -16.40 16.96
CA THR A 264 -1.38 -15.20 16.29
C THR A 264 -0.69 -13.94 16.80
N VAL A 265 -0.28 -13.04 15.90
CA VAL A 265 0.22 -11.70 16.25
C VAL A 265 -0.89 -10.68 16.07
N LEU A 266 -1.19 -9.95 17.14
CA LEU A 266 -2.21 -8.91 17.14
C LEU A 266 -1.54 -7.54 17.10
N THR A 267 -1.85 -6.77 16.06
CA THR A 267 -1.38 -5.39 15.88
C THR A 267 -2.54 -4.43 16.06
N VAL A 268 -2.35 -3.43 16.90
CA VAL A 268 -3.37 -2.41 17.18
C VAL A 268 -3.11 -1.17 16.33
N CYS A 269 -4.05 -0.83 15.46
CA CYS A 269 -4.09 0.42 14.69
C CYS A 269 -5.21 1.32 15.19
N SER A 270 -5.13 2.62 14.90
CA SER A 270 -6.20 3.57 15.19
C SER A 270 -7.23 3.59 14.08
N GLN A 271 -8.51 3.78 14.44
CA GLN A 271 -9.57 4.14 13.49
C GLN A 271 -9.48 5.61 13.06
N CYS A 272 -8.72 6.43 13.80
CA CYS A 272 -8.49 7.80 13.43
C CYS A 272 -7.43 7.85 12.31
N PRO A 273 -7.69 8.57 11.21
CA PRO A 273 -6.71 8.71 10.14
C PRO A 273 -5.39 9.34 10.61
N GLN A 274 -5.45 10.25 11.57
CA GLN A 274 -4.26 10.94 12.11
C GLN A 274 -4.01 10.57 13.57
N GLY A 275 -2.73 10.51 13.94
CA GLY A 275 -2.26 10.17 15.28
C GLY A 275 -1.67 8.77 15.35
N ALA A 276 -1.23 8.41 16.54
CA ALA A 276 -0.55 7.13 16.79
C ALA A 276 -1.22 6.36 17.93
N VAL A 277 -1.11 5.04 17.86
CA VAL A 277 -1.49 4.15 18.95
C VAL A 277 -0.38 4.17 20.01
N ALA A 278 -0.76 4.50 21.25
CA ALA A 278 0.13 4.54 22.42
C ALA A 278 -0.29 3.47 23.43
N LEU A 279 0.08 2.21 23.17
CA LEU A 279 -0.21 1.11 24.09
C LEU A 279 0.51 1.31 25.42
N GLY A 280 -0.27 1.36 26.52
CA GLY A 280 0.25 1.60 27.86
C GLY A 280 -0.01 3.01 28.39
N ALA A 281 -0.49 3.95 27.57
CA ALA A 281 -0.86 5.29 28.01
C ALA A 281 -2.15 5.32 28.86
N TYR A 282 -3.06 4.38 28.61
CA TYR A 282 -4.33 4.24 29.32
C TYR A 282 -4.49 2.81 29.87
N GLU A 283 -5.31 2.63 30.90
CA GLU A 283 -5.52 1.34 31.55
C GLU A 283 -5.96 0.25 30.57
N THR A 284 -6.93 0.55 29.70
CA THR A 284 -7.44 -0.36 28.67
C THR A 284 -6.37 -0.73 27.66
N SER A 285 -5.58 0.24 27.17
CA SER A 285 -4.50 0.01 26.22
C SER A 285 -3.31 -0.73 26.86
N ASN A 286 -3.07 -0.53 28.16
CA ASN A 286 -2.06 -1.28 28.91
C ASN A 286 -2.47 -2.75 29.08
N ALA A 287 -3.76 -3.03 29.26
CA ALA A 287 -4.28 -4.38 29.30
C ALA A 287 -4.07 -5.12 27.96
N LEU A 288 -4.32 -4.47 26.82
CA LEU A 288 -4.02 -5.03 25.48
C LEU A 288 -2.54 -5.41 25.33
N LYS A 289 -1.63 -4.52 25.76
CA LYS A 289 -0.19 -4.78 25.72
C LYS A 289 0.20 -6.00 26.56
N ARG A 290 -0.33 -6.10 27.78
CA ARG A 290 -0.10 -7.26 28.68
C ARG A 290 -0.63 -8.57 28.10
N ALA A 291 -1.75 -8.53 27.39
CA ALA A 291 -2.33 -9.68 26.70
C ALA A 291 -1.55 -10.11 25.44
N GLY A 292 -0.50 -9.39 25.05
CA GLY A 292 0.39 -9.75 23.94
C GLY A 292 0.22 -8.96 22.67
N ALA A 293 -0.71 -7.99 22.62
CA ALA A 293 -0.85 -7.11 21.46
C ALA A 293 0.37 -6.16 21.29
N VAL A 294 0.66 -5.79 20.04
CA VAL A 294 1.70 -4.81 19.67
C VAL A 294 1.10 -3.56 19.06
N SER A 295 1.80 -2.44 19.20
CA SER A 295 1.37 -1.17 18.63
C SER A 295 1.68 -1.11 17.13
N GLY A 296 0.70 -0.68 16.33
CA GLY A 296 0.90 -0.24 14.95
C GLY A 296 1.45 1.19 14.85
N LEU A 297 1.62 1.89 15.99
CA LEU A 297 2.01 3.29 16.03
C LEU A 297 1.10 4.14 15.11
N ASP A 298 1.67 4.83 14.14
CA ASP A 298 0.96 5.68 13.18
C ASP A 298 0.84 5.04 11.78
N MET A 299 1.05 3.71 11.67
CA MET A 299 0.84 2.96 10.42
C MET A 299 -0.61 3.05 9.96
N THR A 300 -0.80 3.06 8.66
CA THR A 300 -2.11 2.76 8.06
C THR A 300 -2.44 1.28 8.24
N THR A 301 -3.72 0.93 8.19
CA THR A 301 -4.15 -0.49 8.23
C THR A 301 -3.56 -1.28 7.07
N GLU A 302 -3.47 -0.66 5.88
CA GLU A 302 -2.87 -1.26 4.69
C GLU A 302 -1.40 -1.63 4.93
N ALA A 303 -0.63 -0.72 5.52
CA ALA A 303 0.78 -0.96 5.86
C ALA A 303 0.93 -2.05 6.92
N ALA A 304 0.09 -2.05 7.96
CA ALA A 304 0.14 -3.06 9.01
C ALA A 304 -0.18 -4.47 8.48
N VAL A 305 -1.19 -4.60 7.60
CA VAL A 305 -1.53 -5.85 6.92
C VAL A 305 -0.38 -6.33 6.03
N ALA A 306 0.18 -5.45 5.19
CA ALA A 306 1.28 -5.78 4.30
C ALA A 306 2.55 -6.19 5.06
N LYS A 307 2.85 -5.51 6.18
CA LYS A 307 3.98 -5.80 7.05
C LYS A 307 3.85 -7.19 7.72
N LEU A 308 2.66 -7.55 8.18
CA LEU A 308 2.40 -8.90 8.72
C LEU A 308 2.62 -9.98 7.65
N TYR A 309 2.10 -9.79 6.42
CA TYR A 309 2.38 -10.71 5.30
C TYR A 309 3.87 -10.86 5.07
N TYR A 310 4.59 -9.74 4.98
CA TYR A 310 6.03 -9.73 4.74
C TYR A 310 6.80 -10.46 5.85
N LEU A 311 6.55 -10.13 7.11
CA LEU A 311 7.32 -10.70 8.22
C LEU A 311 7.10 -12.20 8.38
N PHE A 312 5.86 -12.67 8.22
CA PHE A 312 5.59 -14.11 8.23
C PHE A 312 6.19 -14.82 7.02
N SER A 313 6.17 -14.21 5.84
CA SER A 313 6.77 -14.75 4.62
C SER A 313 8.30 -14.82 4.69
N CYS A 314 8.93 -14.01 5.53
CA CYS A 314 10.36 -14.14 5.87
C CYS A 314 10.66 -15.34 6.79
N GLY A 315 9.64 -16.08 7.24
CA GLY A 315 9.80 -17.22 8.14
C GLY A 315 10.10 -16.86 9.59
N TYR A 316 9.84 -15.61 10.00
CA TYR A 316 10.07 -15.20 11.38
C TYR A 316 9.06 -15.81 12.35
N GLU A 317 9.56 -16.24 13.50
CA GLU A 317 8.74 -16.68 14.63
C GLU A 317 7.96 -15.49 15.25
N LYS A 318 6.83 -15.78 15.89
CA LYS A 318 5.88 -14.77 16.39
C LYS A 318 6.53 -13.67 17.24
N GLU A 319 7.47 -14.00 18.12
CA GLU A 319 8.14 -13.02 18.98
C GLU A 319 9.00 -12.02 18.15
N ARG A 320 9.65 -12.53 17.09
CA ARG A 320 10.39 -11.69 16.18
C ARG A 320 9.45 -10.82 15.33
N VAL A 321 8.34 -11.37 14.87
CA VAL A 321 7.31 -10.61 14.15
C VAL A 321 6.77 -9.48 15.04
N LYS A 322 6.43 -9.76 16.31
CA LYS A 322 5.99 -8.71 17.26
C LYS A 322 7.01 -7.58 17.38
N THR A 323 8.27 -7.93 17.60
CA THR A 323 9.35 -6.91 17.73
C THR A 323 9.47 -6.07 16.47
N LEU A 324 9.41 -6.69 15.29
CA LEU A 324 9.57 -5.99 14.01
C LEU A 324 8.31 -5.19 13.63
N MET A 325 7.12 -5.57 14.10
CA MET A 325 5.91 -4.77 13.89
C MET A 325 6.01 -3.37 14.52
N GLU A 326 6.73 -3.21 15.62
CA GLU A 326 6.95 -1.94 16.32
C GLU A 326 8.23 -1.19 15.86
N GLN A 327 8.91 -1.67 14.82
CA GLN A 327 10.12 -1.03 14.26
C GLN A 327 9.86 -0.52 12.85
N ASP A 328 10.37 0.66 12.53
CA ASP A 328 10.37 1.17 11.16
C ASP A 328 11.33 0.35 10.28
N LEU A 329 10.81 -0.24 9.21
CA LEU A 329 11.57 -1.04 8.26
C LEU A 329 11.75 -0.34 6.90
N ARG A 330 10.73 0.39 6.47
CA ARG A 330 10.62 0.98 5.12
C ARG A 330 9.97 2.38 5.14
N GLY A 331 10.05 3.08 6.27
CA GLY A 331 9.41 4.37 6.44
C GLY A 331 7.89 4.29 6.63
N GLU A 332 7.36 3.13 6.99
CA GLU A 332 5.93 2.89 7.17
C GLU A 332 5.36 3.48 8.45
N MET A 333 6.23 3.83 9.40
CA MET A 333 5.84 4.45 10.67
C MET A 333 6.85 5.51 11.08
N THR A 334 6.42 6.42 11.95
CA THR A 334 7.31 7.35 12.63
C THR A 334 7.91 6.64 13.84
N ALA A 335 9.23 6.52 13.88
CA ALA A 335 9.91 5.98 15.04
C ALA A 335 9.61 6.84 16.28
N PRO A 336 9.37 6.24 17.46
CA PRO A 336 9.12 6.98 18.71
C PRO A 336 10.31 7.81 19.16
#